data_e4fd732d724b88fada21723f2901e853
#
_entry.id   e4fd732d724b88fada21723f2901e853
#
_cell.length_a   1.000
_cell.length_b   1.000
_cell.length_c   1.000
_cell.angle_alpha   90.00
_cell.angle_beta   90.00
_cell.angle_gamma   90.00
#
_symmetry.space_group_name_H-M   'P 1'
#
loop_
_entity.id
_entity.type
_entity.pdbx_description
1 polymer ?
#
loop_
_entity_poly.entity_id
_entity_poly.type
_entity_poly.pdbx_seq_one_letter_code
_entity_poly.pdbx_strand_id
1 'polypeptide(L)'
;MINLIAAMALSGAVAAADNIEIKELSADFYNLELAEFTKKLPVLERHERQAERIAKKANCKLNTDIGWVHARVDMALAVSPEGRVTKVVPVETGCRPLETYVIAHLTKYAGHDGAVKRTGDQKWYRQAITFRWPE
;
A
#
# COMPACT_ATOMS: atom_id res chain seq x y z
N MET A 1 -20.54 -3.46 -17.30
CA MET A 1 -20.67 -4.13 -16.64
C MET A 1 -20.40 -4.50 -16.26
N ILE A 2 -19.87 -4.29 -16.19
CA ILE A 2 -19.63 -4.95 -15.51
C ILE A 2 -19.34 -5.42 -15.30
N ASN A 3 -18.73 -5.44 -15.29
CA ASN A 3 -18.51 -6.24 -14.74
C ASN A 3 -17.96 -6.35 -14.42
N LEU A 4 -17.47 -6.04 -14.27
CA LEU A 4 -17.09 -6.58 -13.62
C LEU A 4 -17.00 -6.83 -13.28
N ILE A 5 -16.69 -6.57 -13.31
CA ILE A 5 -16.69 -7.22 -12.65
C ILE A 5 -16.88 -7.54 -12.19
N ALA A 6 -16.65 -7.29 -12.33
CA ALA A 6 -16.95 -7.96 -11.63
C ALA A 6 -16.98 -8.15 -11.18
N ALA A 7 -16.80 -7.94 -11.23
CA ALA A 7 -16.95 -8.48 -10.48
C ALA A 7 -16.94 -8.46 -10.00
N MET A 8 -16.64 -8.17 -9.96
CA MET A 8 -16.77 -8.50 -9.17
C MET A 8 -17.05 -8.41 -8.56
N ALA A 9 -17.06 -8.00 -8.75
CA ALA A 9 -17.47 -8.26 -8.02
C ALA A 9 -17.68 -8.21 -7.54
N LEU A 10 -17.60 -7.97 -7.51
CA LEU A 10 -17.89 -8.24 -6.80
C LEU A 10 -18.36 -8.25 -6.47
N SER A 11 -18.37 -8.05 -6.52
CA SER A 11 -18.87 -8.14 -6.05
C SER A 11 -19.16 -7.72 -5.88
N GLY A 12 -19.29 -7.42 -6.16
CA GLY A 12 -19.68 -7.06 -5.88
C GLY A 12 -19.77 -6.25 -5.81
N ALA A 13 -20.02 -5.91 -5.70
CA ALA A 13 -20.26 -5.11 -5.69
C ALA A 13 -20.02 -4.36 -5.36
N VAL A 14 -19.89 -4.10 -5.20
CA VAL A 14 -19.52 -3.24 -5.27
C VAL A 14 -18.94 -2.95 -5.57
N ALA A 15 -19.39 -3.01 -5.06
CA ALA A 15 -18.37 -3.07 -5.80
C ALA A 15 -17.60 -2.01 -6.51
N ALA A 16 -18.19 -1.17 -7.10
CA ALA A 16 -17.53 -0.14 -7.88
C ALA A 16 -16.60 0.73 -7.03
N ALA A 17 -16.93 0.92 -5.76
CA ALA A 17 -16.11 1.71 -4.86
C ALA A 17 -14.76 1.03 -4.58
N ASP A 18 -14.74 -0.32 -4.64
CA ASP A 18 -13.51 -1.07 -4.39
C ASP A 18 -12.64 -1.17 -5.62
N ASN A 19 -13.18 -0.77 -6.77
CA ASN A 19 -12.46 -0.78 -8.04
C ASN A 19 -12.15 0.62 -8.51
N ILE A 20 -11.79 1.49 -7.56
CA ILE A 20 -11.35 2.83 -7.92
C ILE A 20 -10.19 2.70 -8.89
N GLU A 21 -10.31 3.41 -10.00
CA GLU A 21 -9.27 3.39 -11.01
C GLU A 21 -7.96 3.87 -10.41
N ILE A 22 -6.91 3.14 -10.67
CA ILE A 22 -5.56 3.53 -10.22
C ILE A 22 -5.23 4.93 -10.71
N LYS A 23 -5.70 5.29 -11.89
CA LYS A 23 -5.54 6.63 -12.45
C LYS A 23 -6.16 7.71 -11.55
N GLU A 24 -7.39 7.48 -11.10
CA GLU A 24 -8.09 8.43 -10.23
C GLU A 24 -7.37 8.57 -8.90
N LEU A 25 -6.94 7.43 -8.34
CA LEU A 25 -6.18 7.45 -7.10
C LEU A 25 -4.88 8.21 -7.27
N SER A 26 -4.19 8.02 -8.40
CA SER A 26 -2.93 8.73 -8.66
C SER A 26 -3.12 10.24 -8.75
N ALA A 27 -4.22 10.69 -9.39
CA ALA A 27 -4.52 12.10 -9.52
C ALA A 27 -4.85 12.74 -8.17
N ASP A 28 -5.58 12.01 -7.31
CA ASP A 28 -6.05 12.53 -6.03
C ASP A 28 -5.24 12.05 -4.84
N PHE A 29 -4.17 11.31 -5.08
CA PHE A 29 -3.42 10.66 -4.01
C PHE A 29 -3.01 11.63 -2.90
N TYR A 30 -2.44 12.77 -3.28
CA TYR A 30 -1.92 13.73 -2.28
C TYR A 30 -3.02 14.50 -1.57
N ASN A 31 -4.27 14.37 -2.02
CA ASN A 31 -5.42 14.96 -1.35
C ASN A 31 -6.02 14.01 -0.31
N LEU A 32 -5.58 12.74 -0.30
CA LEU A 32 -6.04 11.81 0.70
C LEU A 32 -5.44 12.15 2.07
N GLU A 33 -6.20 11.89 3.09
CA GLU A 33 -5.74 12.09 4.45
C GLU A 33 -4.68 11.03 4.79
N LEU A 34 -3.67 11.41 5.56
CA LEU A 34 -2.62 10.49 5.97
C LEU A 34 -3.18 9.50 6.99
N ALA A 35 -2.97 8.20 6.74
CA ALA A 35 -3.40 7.17 7.67
C ALA A 35 -2.54 7.23 8.93
N GLU A 36 -3.20 7.16 10.08
CA GLU A 36 -2.51 7.11 11.37
C GLU A 36 -2.70 5.73 11.97
N PHE A 37 -1.60 5.00 12.15
CA PHE A 37 -1.65 3.66 12.74
C PHE A 37 -1.63 3.76 14.25
N THR A 38 -2.43 2.91 14.92
CA THR A 38 -2.44 2.86 16.38
C THR A 38 -1.12 2.31 16.91
N LYS A 39 -0.49 1.41 16.16
CA LYS A 39 0.87 0.96 16.41
C LYS A 39 1.66 1.15 15.14
N LYS A 40 2.87 1.69 15.27
CA LYS A 40 3.74 1.91 14.13
C LYS A 40 3.94 0.60 13.36
N LEU A 41 3.84 0.68 12.02
CA LEU A 41 4.14 -0.47 11.17
C LEU A 41 5.59 -0.89 11.38
N PRO A 42 5.85 -2.18 11.60
CA PRO A 42 7.24 -2.62 11.77
C PRO A 42 7.99 -2.59 10.44
N VAL A 43 9.14 -1.94 10.43
CA VAL A 43 10.10 -2.02 9.33
C VAL A 43 11.41 -2.44 9.97
N LEU A 44 11.54 -3.74 10.16
CA LEU A 44 12.70 -4.32 10.82
C LEU A 44 13.75 -4.69 9.78
N GLU A 45 14.96 -4.98 10.25
CA GLU A 45 16.06 -5.35 9.36
C GLU A 45 15.69 -6.53 8.46
N ARG A 46 14.97 -7.53 8.99
CA ARG A 46 14.56 -8.68 8.18
C ARG A 46 13.62 -8.27 7.05
N HIS A 47 12.79 -7.25 7.25
CA HIS A 47 11.90 -6.74 6.20
C HIS A 47 12.71 -6.02 5.13
N GLU A 48 13.69 -5.25 5.54
CA GLU A 48 14.56 -4.54 4.60
C GLU A 48 15.40 -5.52 3.77
N ARG A 49 15.90 -6.58 4.39
CA ARG A 49 16.63 -7.62 3.66
C ARG A 49 15.75 -8.35 2.65
N GLN A 50 14.49 -8.61 3.03
CA GLN A 50 13.56 -9.26 2.10
C GLN A 50 13.25 -8.34 0.92
N ALA A 51 13.01 -7.06 1.20
CA ALA A 51 12.77 -6.08 0.14
C ALA A 51 13.99 -5.99 -0.80
N GLU A 52 15.19 -6.00 -0.25
CA GLU A 52 16.42 -5.98 -1.03
C GLU A 52 16.51 -7.20 -1.96
N ARG A 53 16.26 -8.39 -1.43
CA ARG A 53 16.29 -9.62 -2.24
C ARG A 53 15.29 -9.56 -3.38
N ILE A 54 14.09 -9.10 -3.09
CA ILE A 54 13.02 -8.98 -4.08
C ILE A 54 13.44 -8.01 -5.19
N ALA A 55 13.93 -6.84 -4.81
CA ALA A 55 14.31 -5.81 -5.76
C ALA A 55 15.49 -6.25 -6.64
N LYS A 56 16.48 -6.89 -6.04
CA LYS A 56 17.66 -7.35 -6.78
C LYS A 56 17.29 -8.47 -7.75
N LYS A 57 16.47 -9.41 -7.32
CA LYS A 57 16.05 -10.51 -8.19
C LYS A 57 15.26 -9.99 -9.39
N ALA A 58 14.50 -8.94 -9.20
CA ALA A 58 13.69 -8.35 -10.28
C ALA A 58 14.43 -7.28 -11.07
N ASN A 59 15.69 -7.00 -10.73
CA ASN A 59 16.50 -5.94 -11.35
C ASN A 59 15.80 -4.58 -11.31
N CYS A 60 15.17 -4.27 -10.23
CA CYS A 60 14.47 -3.00 -10.08
C CYS A 60 15.47 -1.85 -9.94
N LYS A 61 15.17 -0.74 -10.60
CA LYS A 61 15.98 0.46 -10.48
C LYS A 61 15.33 1.37 -9.45
N LEU A 62 16.02 1.53 -8.32
CA LEU A 62 15.50 2.28 -7.18
C LEU A 62 16.40 3.46 -6.88
N ASN A 63 15.85 4.45 -6.19
CA ASN A 63 16.59 5.65 -5.84
C ASN A 63 17.71 5.35 -4.85
N THR A 64 18.86 5.95 -5.09
CA THR A 64 20.01 5.81 -4.21
C THR A 64 20.42 7.18 -3.67
N ASP A 65 21.01 7.19 -2.48
CA ASP A 65 21.48 8.41 -1.86
C ASP A 65 22.63 8.07 -0.92
N ILE A 66 23.80 8.57 -1.26
CA ILE A 66 25.04 8.44 -0.45
C ILE A 66 25.27 7.00 0.01
N GLY A 67 25.31 6.07 -0.95
CA GLY A 67 25.62 4.67 -0.65
C GLY A 67 24.46 3.85 -0.09
N TRP A 68 23.26 4.41 -0.08
CA TRP A 68 22.06 3.72 0.39
C TRP A 68 21.00 3.67 -0.69
N VAL A 69 20.29 2.53 -0.76
CA VAL A 69 19.09 2.41 -1.56
C VAL A 69 17.90 2.77 -0.68
N HIS A 70 17.01 3.60 -1.21
CA HIS A 70 15.77 4.00 -0.53
C HIS A 70 14.61 3.50 -1.36
N ALA A 71 14.00 2.42 -0.92
CA ALA A 71 12.86 1.82 -1.62
C ALA A 71 11.57 2.32 -0.96
N ARG A 72 11.06 3.44 -1.46
CA ARG A 72 9.82 4.04 -0.94
C ARG A 72 8.65 3.63 -1.80
N VAL A 73 7.59 3.14 -1.16
CA VAL A 73 6.34 2.80 -1.84
C VAL A 73 5.23 3.64 -1.21
N ASP A 74 4.67 4.53 -2.01
CA ASP A 74 3.46 5.26 -1.62
C ASP A 74 2.26 4.39 -1.93
N MET A 75 1.21 4.49 -1.12
CA MET A 75 0.05 3.64 -1.29
C MET A 75 -1.22 4.29 -0.79
N ALA A 76 -2.34 3.94 -1.41
CA ALA A 76 -3.66 4.28 -0.91
C ALA A 76 -4.18 3.08 -0.14
N LEU A 77 -4.82 3.34 0.99
CA LEU A 77 -5.36 2.32 1.87
C LEU A 77 -6.85 2.50 2.01
N ALA A 78 -7.62 1.45 1.76
CA ALA A 78 -9.03 1.43 2.11
C ALA A 78 -9.13 0.90 3.54
N VAL A 79 -9.86 1.61 4.39
CA VAL A 79 -9.98 1.29 5.80
C VAL A 79 -11.45 1.09 6.15
N SER A 80 -11.75 -0.02 6.80
CA SER A 80 -13.12 -0.35 7.21
C SER A 80 -13.58 0.54 8.38
N PRO A 81 -14.89 0.57 8.67
CA PRO A 81 -15.36 1.30 9.86
C PRO A 81 -14.69 0.86 11.16
N GLU A 82 -14.22 -0.40 11.24
CA GLU A 82 -13.53 -0.92 12.41
C GLU A 82 -12.06 -0.57 12.45
N GLY A 83 -11.55 0.20 11.47
CA GLY A 83 -10.16 0.60 11.45
C GLY A 83 -9.21 -0.47 10.93
N ARG A 84 -9.69 -1.35 10.07
CA ARG A 84 -8.89 -2.41 9.47
C ARG A 84 -8.57 -2.06 8.03
N VAL A 85 -7.31 -2.21 7.62
CA VAL A 85 -6.93 -2.04 6.22
C VAL A 85 -7.52 -3.21 5.42
N THR A 86 -8.39 -2.91 4.46
CA THR A 86 -9.07 -3.91 3.64
C THR A 86 -8.51 -3.99 2.23
N LYS A 87 -7.84 -2.92 1.77
CA LYS A 87 -7.26 -2.89 0.44
C LYS A 87 -6.05 -1.97 0.43
N VAL A 88 -5.01 -2.39 -0.27
CA VAL A 88 -3.79 -1.59 -0.45
C VAL A 88 -3.56 -1.42 -1.94
N VAL A 89 -3.45 -0.17 -2.39
CA VAL A 89 -3.21 0.15 -3.79
C VAL A 89 -1.90 0.93 -3.87
N PRO A 90 -0.80 0.27 -4.24
CA PRO A 90 0.48 0.97 -4.36
C PRO A 90 0.48 1.94 -5.54
N VAL A 91 1.14 3.07 -5.35
CA VAL A 91 1.48 3.93 -6.46
C VAL A 91 2.62 3.25 -7.21
N GLU A 92 2.53 3.25 -8.54
CA GLU A 92 3.48 2.52 -9.36
C GLU A 92 4.92 2.98 -9.12
N THR A 93 5.80 2.03 -8.80
CA THR A 93 7.22 2.30 -8.51
C THR A 93 8.15 1.85 -9.61
N GLY A 94 7.64 1.03 -10.55
CA GLY A 94 8.48 0.36 -11.52
C GLY A 94 9.01 -0.98 -11.01
N CYS A 95 8.66 -1.37 -9.77
CA CYS A 95 9.11 -2.63 -9.18
C CYS A 95 7.89 -3.38 -8.64
N ARG A 96 7.18 -4.05 -9.53
CA ARG A 96 5.94 -4.72 -9.16
C ARG A 96 6.10 -5.76 -8.05
N PRO A 97 7.16 -6.60 -8.03
CA PRO A 97 7.31 -7.56 -6.93
C PRO A 97 7.46 -6.89 -5.57
N LEU A 98 8.10 -5.71 -5.52
CA LEU A 98 8.20 -4.96 -4.27
C LEU A 98 6.85 -4.41 -3.86
N GLU A 99 6.05 -3.93 -4.81
CA GLU A 99 4.69 -3.48 -4.53
C GLU A 99 3.83 -4.61 -3.96
N THR A 100 3.97 -5.81 -4.53
CA THR A 100 3.26 -6.98 -4.03
C THR A 100 3.68 -7.32 -2.59
N TYR A 101 4.98 -7.20 -2.30
CA TYR A 101 5.48 -7.42 -0.95
C TYR A 101 4.87 -6.42 0.04
N VAL A 102 4.76 -5.16 -0.37
CA VAL A 102 4.19 -4.12 0.47
C VAL A 102 2.72 -4.40 0.77
N ILE A 103 1.96 -4.85 -0.24
CA ILE A 103 0.55 -5.22 -0.03
C ILE A 103 0.45 -6.29 1.06
N ALA A 104 1.27 -7.34 0.96
CA ALA A 104 1.27 -8.42 1.94
C ALA A 104 1.69 -7.93 3.32
N HIS A 105 2.67 -7.04 3.38
CA HIS A 105 3.17 -6.48 4.63
C HIS A 105 2.08 -5.68 5.36
N LEU A 106 1.39 -4.79 4.62
CA LEU A 106 0.31 -3.99 5.18
C LEU A 106 -0.85 -4.88 5.62
N THR A 107 -1.20 -5.87 4.81
CA THR A 107 -2.27 -6.81 5.16
C THR A 107 -1.95 -7.55 6.44
N LYS A 108 -0.70 -7.97 6.60
CA LYS A 108 -0.27 -8.71 7.78
C LYS A 108 -0.32 -7.86 9.05
N TYR A 109 0.16 -6.62 8.97
CA TYR A 109 0.35 -5.80 10.16
C TYR A 109 -0.77 -4.78 10.42
N ALA A 110 -1.63 -4.53 9.46
CA ALA A 110 -2.71 -3.56 9.61
C ALA A 110 -4.08 -4.10 9.17
N GLY A 111 -4.16 -5.39 8.89
CA GLY A 111 -5.42 -6.02 8.47
C GLY A 111 -6.28 -6.49 9.63
N HIS A 112 -6.17 -5.85 10.80
CA HIS A 112 -6.97 -6.21 11.97
C HIS A 112 -7.72 -4.98 12.47
N ASP A 113 -8.80 -5.21 13.20
CA ASP A 113 -9.63 -4.12 13.74
C ASP A 113 -8.80 -3.23 14.65
N GLY A 114 -8.99 -1.93 14.52
CA GLY A 114 -8.30 -0.96 15.35
C GLY A 114 -6.89 -0.62 14.90
N ALA A 115 -6.41 -1.17 13.77
CA ALA A 115 -5.05 -0.90 13.29
C ALA A 115 -4.86 0.55 12.85
N VAL A 116 -5.92 1.16 12.30
CA VAL A 116 -5.88 2.54 11.79
C VAL A 116 -6.92 3.36 12.54
N LYS A 117 -6.51 4.54 12.96
CA LYS A 117 -7.44 5.50 13.56
C LYS A 117 -8.28 6.13 12.46
N ARG A 118 -9.57 5.87 12.47
CA ARG A 118 -10.47 6.48 11.49
C ARG A 118 -10.87 7.87 11.92
N THR A 119 -11.00 8.76 10.92
CA THR A 119 -11.49 10.11 11.11
C THR A 119 -12.77 10.29 10.30
N GLY A 120 -13.88 10.52 10.96
CA GLY A 120 -15.17 10.73 10.29
C GLY A 120 -15.55 9.55 9.41
N ASP A 121 -16.06 9.86 8.21
CA ASP A 121 -16.51 8.85 7.25
C ASP A 121 -15.47 8.55 6.19
N GLN A 122 -14.24 9.00 6.38
CA GLN A 122 -13.16 8.79 5.42
C GLN A 122 -12.89 7.31 5.24
N LYS A 123 -12.93 6.84 3.99
CA LYS A 123 -12.66 5.44 3.67
C LYS A 123 -11.25 5.24 3.13
N TRP A 124 -10.76 6.19 2.34
CA TRP A 124 -9.45 6.08 1.70
C TRP A 124 -8.44 6.99 2.38
N TYR A 125 -7.25 6.45 2.60
CA TYR A 125 -6.15 7.18 3.22
C TYR A 125 -4.90 6.95 2.39
N ARG A 126 -3.88 7.80 2.58
CA ARG A 126 -2.57 7.56 1.97
C ARG A 126 -1.56 7.22 3.05
N GLN A 127 -0.55 6.50 2.66
CA GLN A 127 0.58 6.19 3.52
C GLN A 127 1.77 5.84 2.63
N ALA A 128 2.96 5.78 3.22
CA ALA A 128 4.17 5.35 2.53
C ALA A 128 4.97 4.45 3.45
N ILE A 129 5.72 3.52 2.86
CA ILE A 129 6.65 2.70 3.59
C ILE A 129 7.99 2.77 2.87
N THR A 130 9.09 2.83 3.62
CA THR A 130 10.43 2.92 3.04
C THR A 130 11.29 1.81 3.62
N PHE A 131 11.91 1.05 2.72
CA PHE A 131 12.94 0.08 3.09
C PHE A 131 14.29 0.65 2.65
N ARG A 132 15.30 0.45 3.48
CA ARG A 132 16.64 0.98 3.19
C ARG A 132 17.66 -0.14 3.34
N TRP A 133 18.65 -0.14 2.44
CA TRP A 133 19.76 -1.07 2.54
C TRP A 133 21.00 -0.46 1.88
N PRO A 134 22.20 -0.93 2.24
CA PRO A 134 23.41 -0.42 1.60
C PRO A 134 23.42 -0.76 0.12
N GLU A 135 23.91 0.18 -0.66
CA GLU A 135 24.03 0.04 -2.11
C GLU A 135 25.04 -1.04 -2.49
#